data_d4d2bbc9006eb244fe469b41a212cb6f
#
_entry.id   d4d2bbc9006eb244fe469b41a212cb6f
#
_cell.length_a   1.000
_cell.length_b   1.000
_cell.length_c   1.000
_cell.angle_alpha   90.00
_cell.angle_beta   90.00
_cell.angle_gamma   90.00
#
_symmetry.space_group_name_H-M   'P 1'
#
loop_
_entity.id
_entity.type
_entity.pdbx_description
1 polymer ?
#
loop_
_entity_poly.entity_id
_entity_poly.type
_entity_poly.pdbx_seq_one_letter_code
_entity_poly.pdbx_strand_id
1 'polypeptide(L)'
;MINCIPYQYLDVESSKKVLSWRNHEGVRMWMKNSAKITYPEHEEFVNSKKNRKDSLYYLVYEDGEAIGTINLTRRDKETAEGGLLKNPDISNKVGQQLIECLEREAVKNGYNSIILEVQEQNNRAVQLYEKMGYQNIKSSEEYAVYKKNNIRLTIVVAELSANHSKDIDIAKKSIHEAAISGADAVKIQTYTADTLTIDSDNKYFKINQGTLWDGRTLYDLYKEAYTPWEWHEELRDLAESLGMLFFSTPFDKSAVDFLEQKRVPLYKIASFEITDIPLIEYTASKGKPMIISTGIADAGDIQLAVDACRKVGNKDITLLQCTSSYPAPVEEANLRMIPSLAETFGVKSGLSDHTMGSAVSVAAVALGASMIEKHFILDRSMGGPDAAFSMEPEEFKRMVDDIRTVEKALGNVDYSLTARKKKSRKFSRSLFAVEDIPAGSTITERNVRSIRPGDGMHPKYLSEILGKTAAKDIKRAHPIDFSSIS
;
A
#
# COMPACT_ATOMS: atom_id res chain seq x y z
N MET A 1 2.46 -11.78 10.75
CA MET A 1 1.74 -10.50 10.46
C MET A 1 2.55 -9.33 10.98
N ILE A 2 2.58 -8.21 10.25
CA ILE A 2 3.40 -7.05 10.63
C ILE A 2 2.49 -5.89 11.04
N ASN A 3 2.67 -5.36 12.26
CA ASN A 3 1.93 -4.24 12.82
C ASN A 3 2.88 -3.13 13.26
N CYS A 4 2.50 -1.85 13.03
CA CYS A 4 3.26 -0.67 13.43
C CYS A 4 2.47 0.08 14.51
N ILE A 5 2.92 0.02 15.75
CA ILE A 5 2.27 0.67 16.89
C ILE A 5 2.89 2.03 17.15
N PRO A 6 2.11 3.13 17.06
CA PRO A 6 2.63 4.47 17.34
C PRO A 6 3.15 4.60 18.79
N TYR A 7 4.24 5.33 18.99
CA TYR A 7 4.86 5.50 20.32
C TYR A 7 3.93 6.09 21.38
N GLN A 8 2.91 6.81 20.99
CA GLN A 8 1.92 7.35 21.94
C GLN A 8 1.09 6.26 22.64
N TYR A 9 1.03 5.05 22.08
CA TYR A 9 0.32 3.89 22.63
C TYR A 9 1.25 2.85 23.28
N LEU A 10 2.56 3.13 23.37
CA LEU A 10 3.49 2.21 24.04
C LEU A 10 3.22 2.17 25.54
N ASP A 11 3.15 0.95 26.05
CA ASP A 11 3.22 0.72 27.49
C ASP A 11 4.66 0.89 28.03
N VAL A 12 4.79 0.87 29.34
CA VAL A 12 6.09 1.07 30.02
C VAL A 12 7.08 -0.04 29.67
N GLU A 13 6.61 -1.27 29.48
CA GLU A 13 7.46 -2.42 29.17
C GLU A 13 8.04 -2.30 27.75
N SER A 14 7.18 -2.03 26.77
CA SER A 14 7.58 -1.79 25.39
C SER A 14 8.54 -0.60 25.27
N SER A 15 8.28 0.47 26.00
CA SER A 15 9.16 1.64 26.03
C SER A 15 10.56 1.30 26.59
N LYS A 16 10.66 0.54 27.67
CA LYS A 16 11.92 0.04 28.23
C LYS A 16 12.64 -0.90 27.27
N LYS A 17 11.93 -1.73 26.55
CA LYS A 17 12.47 -2.63 25.53
C LYS A 17 13.12 -1.83 24.38
N VAL A 18 12.45 -0.82 23.87
CA VAL A 18 13.02 0.09 22.84
C VAL A 18 14.27 0.78 23.35
N LEU A 19 14.28 1.28 24.59
CA LEU A 19 15.45 1.89 25.20
C LEU A 19 16.62 0.90 25.29
N SER A 20 16.38 -0.36 25.67
CA SER A 20 17.43 -1.38 25.74
C SER A 20 18.10 -1.59 24.39
N TRP A 21 17.32 -1.65 23.30
CA TRP A 21 17.83 -1.77 21.93
C TRP A 21 18.64 -0.54 21.51
N ARG A 22 18.13 0.68 21.81
CA ARG A 22 18.81 1.94 21.50
C ARG A 22 20.17 2.00 22.19
N ASN A 23 20.29 1.47 23.40
CA ASN A 23 21.51 1.46 24.21
C ASN A 23 22.42 0.26 23.92
N HIS A 24 21.97 -0.73 23.14
CA HIS A 24 22.79 -1.87 22.75
C HIS A 24 24.00 -1.41 21.91
N GLU A 25 25.18 -1.95 22.17
CA GLU A 25 26.44 -1.50 21.55
C GLU A 25 26.40 -1.60 20.03
N GLY A 26 25.91 -2.74 19.49
CA GLY A 26 25.79 -2.99 18.06
C GLY A 26 24.75 -2.10 17.34
N VAL A 27 23.92 -1.35 18.10
CA VAL A 27 22.95 -0.39 17.56
C VAL A 27 23.47 1.04 17.71
N ARG A 28 23.87 1.44 18.91
CA ARG A 28 24.28 2.82 19.20
C ARG A 28 25.49 3.28 18.40
N MET A 29 26.38 2.35 18.01
CA MET A 29 27.54 2.67 17.17
C MET A 29 27.19 3.25 15.81
N TRP A 30 25.96 2.96 15.31
CA TRP A 30 25.44 3.46 14.03
C TRP A 30 24.56 4.71 14.18
N MET A 31 24.40 5.23 15.41
CA MET A 31 23.58 6.41 15.68
C MET A 31 24.41 7.69 15.63
N LYS A 32 23.81 8.81 15.18
CA LYS A 32 24.47 10.14 15.24
C LYS A 32 24.93 10.51 16.64
N ASN A 33 24.12 10.17 17.66
CA ASN A 33 24.53 10.25 19.07
C ASN A 33 24.73 8.82 19.60
N SER A 34 25.99 8.41 19.78
CA SER A 34 26.37 7.08 20.26
C SER A 34 26.37 6.95 21.79
N ALA A 35 26.05 8.02 22.55
CA ALA A 35 25.96 7.96 24.01
C ALA A 35 24.80 7.08 24.47
N LYS A 36 24.92 6.43 25.61
CA LYS A 36 23.80 5.79 26.29
C LYS A 36 22.84 6.87 26.78
N ILE A 37 21.56 6.62 26.69
CA ILE A 37 20.49 7.47 27.21
C ILE A 37 19.83 6.79 28.42
N THR A 38 19.41 7.58 29.38
CA THR A 38 18.72 7.11 30.58
C THR A 38 17.24 6.90 30.32
N TYR A 39 16.54 6.19 31.22
CA TYR A 39 15.09 6.00 31.07
C TYR A 39 14.31 7.33 31.15
N PRO A 40 14.60 8.27 32.06
CA PRO A 40 13.94 9.57 32.05
C PRO A 40 14.11 10.35 30.74
N GLU A 41 15.31 10.37 30.16
CA GLU A 41 15.57 11.02 28.85
C GLU A 41 14.78 10.35 27.73
N HIS A 42 14.70 9.02 27.75
CA HIS A 42 13.89 8.26 26.79
C HIS A 42 12.38 8.53 26.96
N GLU A 43 11.91 8.57 28.20
CA GLU A 43 10.51 8.85 28.51
C GLU A 43 10.11 10.28 28.09
N GLU A 44 10.97 11.26 28.36
CA GLU A 44 10.80 12.63 27.88
C GLU A 44 10.75 12.69 26.35
N PHE A 45 11.66 11.96 25.69
CA PHE A 45 11.64 11.84 24.22
C PHE A 45 10.35 11.24 23.72
N VAL A 46 9.88 10.10 24.24
CA VAL A 46 8.62 9.45 23.84
C VAL A 46 7.44 10.40 24.06
N ASN A 47 7.37 11.07 25.23
CA ASN A 47 6.33 12.04 25.53
C ASN A 47 6.36 13.24 24.60
N SER A 48 7.56 13.72 24.20
CA SER A 48 7.71 14.81 23.23
C SER A 48 7.19 14.47 21.82
N LYS A 49 7.05 13.18 21.50
CA LYS A 49 6.56 12.69 20.21
C LYS A 49 5.06 12.44 20.20
N LYS A 50 4.43 12.39 21.36
CA LYS A 50 2.95 12.30 21.44
C LYS A 50 2.32 13.50 20.75
N ASN A 51 1.34 13.25 19.90
CA ASN A 51 0.58 14.26 19.16
C ASN A 51 1.39 15.10 18.12
N ARG A 52 2.63 14.74 17.79
CA ARG A 52 3.38 15.39 16.72
C ARG A 52 3.04 14.78 15.35
N LYS A 53 2.65 15.63 14.40
CA LYS A 53 2.36 15.22 13.01
C LYS A 53 3.58 15.31 12.09
N ASP A 54 4.62 16.00 12.51
CA ASP A 54 5.85 16.21 11.74
C ASP A 54 6.97 15.20 12.04
N SER A 55 6.77 14.38 13.08
CA SER A 55 7.77 13.41 13.52
C SER A 55 7.08 12.21 14.18
N LEU A 56 6.93 11.14 13.44
CA LEU A 56 6.18 9.94 13.79
C LEU A 56 7.13 8.81 14.13
N TYR A 57 6.85 8.07 15.20
CA TYR A 57 7.65 6.93 15.67
C TYR A 57 6.76 5.74 15.93
N TYR A 58 7.21 4.55 15.51
CA TYR A 58 6.47 3.30 15.63
C TYR A 58 7.35 2.18 16.15
N LEU A 59 6.78 1.34 17.00
CA LEU A 59 7.31 0.02 17.33
C LEU A 59 6.69 -1.00 16.37
N VAL A 60 7.53 -1.83 15.74
CA VAL A 60 7.10 -2.78 14.72
C VAL A 60 7.10 -4.18 15.30
N TYR A 61 5.98 -4.86 15.15
CA TYR A 61 5.77 -6.25 15.52
C TYR A 61 5.62 -7.13 14.27
N GLU A 62 6.17 -8.34 14.31
CA GLU A 62 5.92 -9.43 13.35
C GLU A 62 5.48 -10.65 14.15
N ASP A 63 4.26 -11.16 13.87
CA ASP A 63 3.66 -12.32 14.54
C ASP A 63 3.72 -12.26 16.09
N GLY A 64 3.47 -11.07 16.63
CA GLY A 64 3.48 -10.80 18.09
C GLY A 64 4.87 -10.54 18.68
N GLU A 65 5.96 -10.68 17.91
CA GLU A 65 7.31 -10.37 18.34
C GLU A 65 7.72 -8.96 17.88
N ALA A 66 8.27 -8.14 18.79
CA ALA A 66 8.73 -6.81 18.47
C ALA A 66 10.09 -6.88 17.75
N ILE A 67 10.12 -6.53 16.45
CA ILE A 67 11.28 -6.70 15.56
C ILE A 67 12.16 -5.46 15.40
N GLY A 68 11.65 -4.28 15.77
CA GLY A 68 12.41 -3.03 15.66
C GLY A 68 11.53 -1.80 15.77
N THR A 69 12.10 -0.65 15.48
CA THR A 69 11.36 0.62 15.38
C THR A 69 11.61 1.30 14.06
N ILE A 70 10.64 2.10 13.62
CA ILE A 70 10.76 3.00 12.49
C ILE A 70 10.34 4.41 12.88
N ASN A 71 10.88 5.39 12.19
CA ASN A 71 10.41 6.76 12.33
C ASN A 71 10.36 7.49 10.98
N LEU A 72 9.46 8.46 10.91
CA LEU A 72 9.28 9.36 9.78
C LEU A 72 9.34 10.80 10.29
N THR A 73 10.20 11.62 9.71
CA THR A 73 10.28 13.06 10.00
C THR A 73 10.00 13.82 8.71
N ARG A 74 9.06 14.72 8.73
CA ARG A 74 8.66 15.53 7.57
C ARG A 74 9.83 16.37 7.07
N ARG A 75 10.15 16.28 5.79
CA ARG A 75 11.09 17.16 5.08
C ARG A 75 10.35 18.20 4.25
N ASP A 76 9.33 17.78 3.51
CA ASP A 76 8.44 18.64 2.73
C ASP A 76 7.04 18.01 2.66
N LYS A 77 6.19 18.48 1.74
CA LYS A 77 4.81 18.00 1.61
C LYS A 77 4.73 16.52 1.18
N GLU A 78 5.69 16.05 0.40
CA GLU A 78 5.68 14.74 -0.24
C GLU A 78 6.82 13.82 0.23
N THR A 79 7.80 14.36 0.95
CA THR A 79 9.02 13.65 1.34
C THR A 79 9.16 13.57 2.87
N ALA A 80 9.40 12.37 3.36
CA ALA A 80 9.82 12.13 4.75
C ALA A 80 11.26 11.65 4.82
N GLU A 81 11.96 11.99 5.89
CA GLU A 81 13.18 11.32 6.31
C GLU A 81 12.81 10.15 7.21
N GLY A 82 13.28 8.97 6.84
CA GLY A 82 13.05 7.73 7.56
C GLY A 82 14.25 7.34 8.42
N GLY A 83 13.96 6.65 9.52
CA GLY A 83 14.97 5.98 10.34
C GLY A 83 14.50 4.59 10.76
N LEU A 84 15.46 3.72 10.99
CA LEU A 84 15.24 2.32 11.33
C LEU A 84 16.13 1.93 12.50
N LEU A 85 15.56 1.23 13.46
CA LEU A 85 16.31 0.59 14.53
C LEU A 85 15.85 -0.87 14.64
N LYS A 86 16.76 -1.80 14.36
CA LYS A 86 16.49 -3.23 14.46
C LYS A 86 16.57 -3.70 15.91
N ASN A 87 15.71 -4.61 16.33
CA ASN A 87 15.90 -5.39 17.55
C ASN A 87 17.24 -6.17 17.47
N PRO A 88 18.22 -5.90 18.33
CA PRO A 88 19.53 -6.56 18.29
C PRO A 88 19.48 -8.05 18.63
N ASP A 89 18.47 -8.50 19.38
CA ASP A 89 18.32 -9.88 19.84
C ASP A 89 17.81 -10.83 18.74
N ILE A 90 17.30 -10.28 17.64
CA ILE A 90 16.80 -11.07 16.51
C ILE A 90 17.92 -11.24 15.47
N SER A 91 18.28 -12.49 15.19
CA SER A 91 19.40 -12.83 14.31
C SER A 91 19.14 -12.57 12.83
N ASN A 92 17.90 -12.54 12.34
CA ASN A 92 17.57 -12.60 10.91
C ASN A 92 16.81 -11.39 10.35
N LYS A 93 17.16 -11.07 9.12
CA LYS A 93 16.51 -10.42 7.94
C LYS A 93 15.35 -9.41 8.14
N VAL A 94 15.05 -8.99 9.36
CA VAL A 94 13.93 -8.04 9.65
C VAL A 94 14.13 -6.63 9.07
N GLY A 95 15.31 -6.32 8.55
CA GLY A 95 15.56 -5.01 7.94
C GLY A 95 14.67 -4.74 6.71
N GLN A 96 14.35 -5.76 5.94
CA GLN A 96 13.44 -5.63 4.80
C GLN A 96 12.02 -5.34 5.27
N GLN A 97 11.52 -6.06 6.28
CA GLN A 97 10.22 -5.83 6.89
C GLN A 97 10.12 -4.42 7.48
N LEU A 98 11.17 -3.94 8.16
CA LEU A 98 11.20 -2.58 8.70
C LEU A 98 11.10 -1.51 7.59
N ILE A 99 11.76 -1.71 6.44
CA ILE A 99 11.64 -0.79 5.31
C ILE A 99 10.23 -0.87 4.69
N GLU A 100 9.67 -2.07 4.52
CA GLU A 100 8.31 -2.25 4.01
C GLU A 100 7.29 -1.55 4.93
N CYS A 101 7.46 -1.63 6.25
CA CYS A 101 6.66 -0.89 7.23
C CYS A 101 6.86 0.63 7.10
N LEU A 102 8.11 1.08 6.98
CA LEU A 102 8.42 2.49 6.83
C LEU A 102 7.75 3.09 5.59
N GLU A 103 7.80 2.37 4.47
CA GLU A 103 7.16 2.78 3.22
C GLU A 103 5.63 2.83 3.36
N ARG A 104 5.03 1.85 4.04
CA ARG A 104 3.60 1.81 4.30
C ARG A 104 3.15 2.98 5.18
N GLU A 105 3.84 3.21 6.29
CA GLU A 105 3.52 4.33 7.17
C GLU A 105 3.77 5.68 6.49
N ALA A 106 4.75 5.80 5.60
CA ALA A 106 4.94 6.99 4.79
C ALA A 106 3.72 7.26 3.89
N VAL A 107 3.25 6.26 3.15
CA VAL A 107 2.07 6.39 2.27
C VAL A 107 0.80 6.72 3.06
N LYS A 108 0.56 6.06 4.21
CA LYS A 108 -0.56 6.37 5.11
C LYS A 108 -0.55 7.83 5.57
N ASN A 109 0.63 8.42 5.72
CA ASN A 109 0.81 9.82 6.14
C ASN A 109 0.99 10.80 4.97
N GLY A 110 0.69 10.38 3.74
CA GLY A 110 0.67 11.23 2.55
C GLY A 110 2.04 11.45 1.88
N TYR A 111 3.09 10.76 2.31
CA TYR A 111 4.40 10.85 1.67
C TYR A 111 4.54 9.83 0.54
N ASN A 112 5.09 10.26 -0.59
CA ASN A 112 5.40 9.40 -1.73
C ASN A 112 6.90 9.19 -1.95
N SER A 113 7.73 9.82 -1.11
CA SER A 113 9.18 9.74 -1.18
C SER A 113 9.79 9.61 0.21
N ILE A 114 10.81 8.77 0.35
CA ILE A 114 11.56 8.59 1.59
C ILE A 114 13.04 8.82 1.35
N ILE A 115 13.66 9.54 2.28
CA ILE A 115 15.11 9.72 2.37
C ILE A 115 15.61 8.91 3.56
N LEU A 116 16.68 8.14 3.36
CA LEU A 116 17.38 7.40 4.40
C LEU A 116 18.84 7.88 4.46
N GLU A 117 19.30 8.24 5.64
CA GLU A 117 20.69 8.57 5.87
C GLU A 117 21.38 7.39 6.59
N VAL A 118 22.59 7.04 6.17
CA VAL A 118 23.35 5.92 6.69
C VAL A 118 24.83 6.25 6.77
N GLN A 119 25.51 5.77 7.82
CA GLN A 119 26.97 5.83 7.87
C GLN A 119 27.56 5.00 6.73
N GLU A 120 28.50 5.55 5.95
CA GLU A 120 29.02 4.92 4.73
C GLU A 120 29.68 3.55 5.01
N GLN A 121 30.20 3.37 6.19
CA GLN A 121 30.80 2.10 6.65
C GLN A 121 29.75 1.02 6.98
N ASN A 122 28.45 1.35 7.06
CA ASN A 122 27.38 0.40 7.33
C ASN A 122 26.95 -0.32 6.04
N ASN A 123 27.88 -1.10 5.49
CA ASN A 123 27.67 -1.84 4.23
C ASN A 123 26.40 -2.69 4.23
N ARG A 124 25.97 -3.19 5.40
CA ARG A 124 24.75 -4.01 5.50
C ARG A 124 23.48 -3.20 5.23
N ALA A 125 23.39 -1.99 5.79
CA ALA A 125 22.27 -1.10 5.54
C ALA A 125 22.28 -0.56 4.10
N VAL A 126 23.46 -0.19 3.58
CA VAL A 126 23.65 0.25 2.20
C VAL A 126 23.13 -0.80 1.21
N GLN A 127 23.58 -2.05 1.31
CA GLN A 127 23.13 -3.13 0.45
C GLN A 127 21.62 -3.40 0.57
N LEU A 128 21.06 -3.24 1.77
CA LEU A 128 19.62 -3.39 1.98
C LEU A 128 18.84 -2.28 1.27
N TYR A 129 19.26 -1.02 1.40
CA TYR A 129 18.60 0.12 0.77
C TYR A 129 18.62 0.01 -0.76
N GLU A 130 19.77 -0.33 -1.35
CA GLU A 130 19.90 -0.57 -2.78
C GLU A 130 19.01 -1.72 -3.25
N LYS A 131 18.98 -2.84 -2.50
CA LYS A 131 18.09 -3.97 -2.76
C LYS A 131 16.62 -3.58 -2.74
N MET A 132 16.23 -2.64 -1.85
CA MET A 132 14.87 -2.14 -1.72
C MET A 132 14.54 -1.00 -2.72
N GLY A 133 15.45 -0.70 -3.65
CA GLY A 133 15.24 0.26 -4.73
C GLY A 133 15.51 1.72 -4.35
N TYR A 134 16.17 1.96 -3.22
CA TYR A 134 16.67 3.29 -2.89
C TYR A 134 17.92 3.59 -3.69
N GLN A 135 18.02 4.81 -4.17
CA GLN A 135 19.15 5.30 -4.96
C GLN A 135 20.01 6.26 -4.12
N ASN A 136 21.32 6.12 -4.19
CA ASN A 136 22.25 7.07 -3.57
C ASN A 136 22.13 8.41 -4.29
N ILE A 137 21.82 9.47 -3.54
CA ILE A 137 21.69 10.84 -4.06
C ILE A 137 22.79 11.76 -3.56
N LYS A 138 23.52 11.37 -2.52
CA LYS A 138 24.63 12.13 -1.95
C LYS A 138 25.49 11.23 -1.08
N SER A 139 26.81 11.33 -1.20
CA SER A 139 27.78 10.70 -0.29
C SER A 139 28.77 11.72 0.25
N SER A 140 29.23 11.49 1.47
CA SER A 140 30.34 12.19 2.13
C SER A 140 31.27 11.14 2.78
N GLU A 141 32.36 11.55 3.40
CA GLU A 141 33.26 10.62 4.09
C GLU A 141 32.59 9.87 5.26
N GLU A 142 31.56 10.44 5.86
CA GLU A 142 30.88 9.87 7.04
C GLU A 142 29.52 9.25 6.72
N TYR A 143 28.75 9.88 5.80
CA TYR A 143 27.35 9.52 5.57
C TYR A 143 27.01 9.47 4.08
N ALA A 144 26.19 8.49 3.71
CA ALA A 144 25.50 8.41 2.44
C ALA A 144 24.00 8.66 2.62
N VAL A 145 23.40 9.30 1.63
CA VAL A 145 21.97 9.62 1.60
C VAL A 145 21.32 8.88 0.46
N TYR A 146 20.33 8.07 0.78
CA TYR A 146 19.56 7.26 -0.17
C TYR A 146 18.14 7.80 -0.28
N LYS A 147 17.59 7.79 -1.47
CA LYS A 147 16.21 8.24 -1.73
C LYS A 147 15.45 7.23 -2.57
N LYS A 148 14.20 7.00 -2.22
CA LYS A 148 13.22 6.30 -3.04
C LYS A 148 12.06 7.23 -3.31
N ASN A 149 11.74 7.43 -4.59
CA ASN A 149 10.61 8.24 -5.05
C ASN A 149 9.48 7.32 -5.52
N ASN A 150 8.29 7.90 -5.65
CA ASN A 150 7.10 7.21 -6.18
C ASN A 150 6.81 5.91 -5.45
N ILE A 151 6.88 5.95 -4.11
CA ILE A 151 6.46 4.83 -3.28
C ILE A 151 4.96 4.64 -3.52
N ARG A 152 4.61 3.50 -4.08
CA ARG A 152 3.23 3.13 -4.39
C ARG A 152 2.86 1.91 -3.58
N LEU A 153 2.03 2.12 -2.59
CA LEU A 153 1.38 1.07 -1.82
C LEU A 153 -0.11 1.36 -1.81
N THR A 154 -0.91 0.32 -1.95
CA THR A 154 -2.36 0.44 -1.91
C THR A 154 -2.82 0.46 -0.46
N ILE A 155 -3.56 1.48 -0.05
CA ILE A 155 -4.24 1.51 1.25
C ILE A 155 -5.46 0.60 1.18
N VAL A 156 -5.51 -0.40 2.04
CA VAL A 156 -6.65 -1.32 2.14
C VAL A 156 -7.53 -0.91 3.31
N VAL A 157 -8.78 -0.56 3.01
CA VAL A 157 -9.75 -0.01 3.96
C VAL A 157 -10.81 -1.07 4.27
N ALA A 158 -10.95 -1.42 5.55
CA ALA A 158 -12.08 -2.20 6.05
C ALA A 158 -13.24 -1.24 6.35
N GLU A 159 -14.31 -1.34 5.58
CA GLU A 159 -15.57 -0.61 5.80
C GLU A 159 -16.45 -1.39 6.75
N LEU A 160 -16.69 -0.88 7.95
CA LEU A 160 -17.60 -1.52 8.91
C LEU A 160 -19.07 -1.22 8.62
N SER A 161 -19.37 -0.04 8.09
CA SER A 161 -20.73 0.38 7.78
C SER A 161 -21.73 0.01 8.89
N ALA A 162 -22.81 -0.71 8.57
CA ALA A 162 -23.82 -1.18 9.53
C ALA A 162 -23.48 -2.52 10.20
N ASN A 163 -22.35 -3.14 9.92
CA ASN A 163 -21.99 -4.50 10.37
C ASN A 163 -21.66 -4.62 11.87
N HIS A 164 -21.87 -3.58 12.63
CA HIS A 164 -21.72 -3.57 14.09
C HIS A 164 -23.03 -3.90 14.85
N SER A 165 -24.16 -4.07 14.14
CA SER A 165 -25.48 -4.43 14.73
C SER A 165 -25.87 -3.57 15.95
N LYS A 166 -25.42 -2.31 16.02
CA LYS A 166 -25.56 -1.37 17.17
C LYS A 166 -24.98 -1.91 18.49
N ASP A 167 -23.97 -2.73 18.41
CA ASP A 167 -23.23 -3.22 19.55
C ASP A 167 -21.77 -2.75 19.44
N ILE A 168 -21.32 -1.95 20.40
CA ILE A 168 -19.97 -1.40 20.42
C ILE A 168 -18.90 -2.48 20.56
N ASP A 169 -19.20 -3.58 21.25
CA ASP A 169 -18.25 -4.67 21.41
C ASP A 169 -18.08 -5.45 20.11
N ILE A 170 -19.12 -5.55 19.29
CA ILE A 170 -19.03 -6.08 17.92
C ILE A 170 -18.19 -5.15 17.06
N ALA A 171 -18.41 -3.83 17.12
CA ALA A 171 -17.62 -2.85 16.38
C ALA A 171 -16.12 -2.93 16.75
N LYS A 172 -15.80 -3.03 18.05
CA LYS A 172 -14.43 -3.21 18.56
C LYS A 172 -13.78 -4.52 18.07
N LYS A 173 -14.51 -5.63 18.15
CA LYS A 173 -14.04 -6.92 17.63
C LYS A 173 -13.79 -6.85 16.13
N SER A 174 -14.67 -6.18 15.37
CA SER A 174 -14.49 -5.98 13.93
C SER A 174 -13.23 -5.18 13.62
N ILE A 175 -12.93 -4.12 14.38
CA ILE A 175 -11.68 -3.35 14.25
C ILE A 175 -10.47 -4.24 14.56
N HIS A 176 -10.54 -5.07 15.60
CA HIS A 176 -9.46 -5.98 15.96
C HIS A 176 -9.19 -7.00 14.85
N GLU A 177 -10.25 -7.64 14.33
CA GLU A 177 -10.14 -8.62 13.25
C GLU A 177 -9.71 -7.98 11.92
N ALA A 178 -10.13 -6.74 11.62
CA ALA A 178 -9.64 -6.00 10.47
C ALA A 178 -8.12 -5.73 10.57
N ALA A 179 -7.62 -5.36 11.75
CA ALA A 179 -6.18 -5.20 11.99
C ALA A 179 -5.43 -6.52 11.81
N ILE A 180 -5.94 -7.61 12.38
CA ILE A 180 -5.38 -8.97 12.23
C ILE A 180 -5.40 -9.38 10.75
N SER A 181 -6.42 -9.03 10.00
CA SER A 181 -6.51 -9.30 8.56
C SER A 181 -5.59 -8.42 7.70
N GLY A 182 -4.89 -7.46 8.30
CA GLY A 182 -3.89 -6.61 7.63
C GLY A 182 -4.46 -5.36 6.96
N ALA A 183 -5.64 -4.89 7.37
CA ALA A 183 -6.17 -3.59 6.93
C ALA A 183 -5.20 -2.45 7.30
N ASP A 184 -5.07 -1.46 6.43
CA ASP A 184 -4.33 -0.23 6.70
C ASP A 184 -5.21 0.83 7.37
N ALA A 185 -6.52 0.72 7.18
CA ALA A 185 -7.49 1.67 7.69
C ALA A 185 -8.83 1.00 8.01
N VAL A 186 -9.57 1.61 8.92
CA VAL A 186 -10.97 1.31 9.19
C VAL A 186 -11.81 2.53 8.88
N LYS A 187 -12.93 2.33 8.20
CA LYS A 187 -13.92 3.34 7.91
C LYS A 187 -15.27 3.00 8.58
N ILE A 188 -15.92 4.03 9.08
CA ILE A 188 -17.30 4.00 9.56
C ILE A 188 -18.11 5.09 8.89
N GLN A 189 -19.39 5.20 9.24
CA GLN A 189 -20.31 6.20 8.70
C GLN A 189 -20.83 7.11 9.83
N THR A 190 -20.94 8.39 9.55
CA THR A 190 -21.40 9.41 10.53
C THR A 190 -22.64 10.11 10.01
N TYR A 191 -23.79 9.63 10.42
CA TYR A 191 -25.11 10.23 10.17
C TYR A 191 -26.09 9.84 11.27
N THR A 192 -27.25 10.45 11.28
CA THR A 192 -28.47 9.94 11.94
C THR A 192 -29.57 9.85 10.90
N ALA A 193 -30.65 9.11 11.17
CA ALA A 193 -31.77 9.06 10.24
C ALA A 193 -32.32 10.47 9.92
N ASP A 194 -32.35 11.36 10.94
CA ASP A 194 -32.85 12.72 10.79
C ASP A 194 -31.93 13.65 9.99
N THR A 195 -30.60 13.36 9.94
CA THR A 195 -29.67 14.17 9.15
C THR A 195 -29.61 13.73 7.70
N LEU A 196 -30.06 12.51 7.39
CA LEU A 196 -29.98 11.90 6.06
C LEU A 196 -31.32 11.90 5.32
N THR A 197 -32.44 11.79 6.04
CA THR A 197 -33.79 11.75 5.48
C THR A 197 -34.82 12.25 6.50
N ILE A 198 -36.10 12.07 6.21
CA ILE A 198 -37.21 12.38 7.13
C ILE A 198 -38.07 11.14 7.37
N ASP A 199 -38.74 11.08 8.54
CA ASP A 199 -39.70 10.02 8.86
C ASP A 199 -40.97 10.19 8.02
N SER A 200 -41.11 9.39 6.97
CA SER A 200 -42.24 9.41 6.06
C SER A 200 -42.44 8.05 5.39
N ASP A 201 -43.70 7.66 5.30
CA ASP A 201 -44.14 6.41 4.65
C ASP A 201 -44.65 6.62 3.20
N ASN A 202 -44.53 7.85 2.67
CA ASN A 202 -44.99 8.12 1.31
C ASN A 202 -44.05 7.44 0.28
N LYS A 203 -44.54 7.33 -0.97
CA LYS A 203 -43.86 6.58 -2.04
C LYS A 203 -42.41 7.05 -2.34
N TYR A 204 -42.04 8.28 -2.02
CA TYR A 204 -40.71 8.83 -2.31
C TYR A 204 -39.66 8.37 -1.29
N PHE A 205 -40.10 7.94 -0.10
CA PHE A 205 -39.26 7.48 1.01
C PHE A 205 -39.31 5.98 1.22
N LYS A 206 -40.07 5.24 0.36
CA LYS A 206 -40.09 3.77 0.33
C LYS A 206 -39.11 3.24 -0.70
N ILE A 207 -38.32 2.25 -0.30
CA ILE A 207 -37.36 1.58 -1.17
C ILE A 207 -38.11 0.54 -2.01
N ASN A 208 -38.10 0.69 -3.36
CA ASN A 208 -38.73 -0.20 -4.31
C ASN A 208 -37.93 -0.22 -5.62
N GLN A 209 -36.67 -0.66 -5.55
CA GLN A 209 -35.70 -0.57 -6.66
C GLN A 209 -35.08 -1.93 -7.00
N GLY A 210 -35.63 -3.05 -6.46
CA GLY A 210 -35.07 -4.39 -6.64
C GLY A 210 -33.84 -4.64 -5.80
N THR A 211 -33.73 -3.97 -4.64
CA THR A 211 -32.63 -4.06 -3.71
C THR A 211 -32.93 -5.01 -2.55
N LEU A 212 -31.91 -5.32 -1.76
CA LEU A 212 -32.05 -6.11 -0.52
C LEU A 212 -32.97 -5.43 0.52
N TRP A 213 -33.24 -4.12 0.38
CA TRP A 213 -33.96 -3.30 1.36
C TRP A 213 -35.38 -2.95 0.91
N ASP A 214 -35.86 -3.52 -0.20
CA ASP A 214 -37.19 -3.23 -0.75
C ASP A 214 -38.31 -3.47 0.28
N GLY A 215 -39.28 -2.56 0.28
CA GLY A 215 -40.41 -2.55 1.19
C GLY A 215 -40.17 -1.79 2.51
N ARG A 216 -38.98 -1.35 2.81
CA ARG A 216 -38.64 -0.51 3.97
C ARG A 216 -38.76 0.97 3.62
N THR A 217 -38.88 1.82 4.65
CA THR A 217 -38.64 3.25 4.50
C THR A 217 -37.15 3.57 4.60
N LEU A 218 -36.69 4.63 3.96
CA LEU A 218 -35.32 5.11 4.12
C LEU A 218 -35.01 5.43 5.60
N TYR A 219 -35.97 6.03 6.30
CA TYR A 219 -35.81 6.39 7.71
C TYR A 219 -35.57 5.17 8.61
N ASP A 220 -36.38 4.12 8.47
CA ASP A 220 -36.22 2.88 9.24
C ASP A 220 -34.89 2.19 8.96
N LEU A 221 -34.49 2.16 7.67
CA LEU A 221 -33.19 1.60 7.29
C LEU A 221 -32.04 2.37 7.96
N TYR A 222 -32.01 3.68 7.83
CA TYR A 222 -30.95 4.50 8.40
C TYR A 222 -30.96 4.51 9.92
N LYS A 223 -32.14 4.47 10.55
CA LYS A 223 -32.29 4.33 11.99
C LYS A 223 -31.73 3.01 12.52
N GLU A 224 -31.76 1.94 11.73
CA GLU A 224 -31.11 0.67 12.06
C GLU A 224 -29.59 0.72 11.82
N ALA A 225 -29.15 1.31 10.72
CA ALA A 225 -27.80 1.17 10.19
C ALA A 225 -26.78 2.16 10.75
N TYR A 226 -27.21 3.32 11.33
CA TYR A 226 -26.27 4.37 11.77
C TYR A 226 -25.33 3.90 12.88
N THR A 227 -24.11 4.45 12.88
CA THR A 227 -23.14 4.28 13.97
C THR A 227 -23.40 5.34 15.04
N PRO A 228 -23.65 4.99 16.32
CA PRO A 228 -23.77 5.95 17.40
C PRO A 228 -22.55 6.88 17.49
N TRP A 229 -22.78 8.20 17.53
CA TRP A 229 -21.71 9.19 17.46
C TRP A 229 -20.79 9.16 18.67
N GLU A 230 -21.28 8.77 19.82
CA GLU A 230 -20.53 8.60 21.06
C GLU A 230 -19.43 7.54 20.99
N TRP A 231 -19.51 6.59 20.04
CA TRP A 231 -18.54 5.53 19.87
C TRP A 231 -17.26 5.97 19.14
N HIS A 232 -17.34 7.04 18.35
CA HIS A 232 -16.26 7.43 17.42
C HIS A 232 -14.90 7.59 18.08
N GLU A 233 -14.84 8.15 19.28
CA GLU A 233 -13.57 8.37 19.98
C GLU A 233 -12.93 7.07 20.41
N GLU A 234 -13.72 6.19 21.01
CA GLU A 234 -13.27 4.90 21.49
C GLU A 234 -12.85 3.97 20.33
N LEU A 235 -13.62 3.95 19.23
CA LEU A 235 -13.29 3.18 18.03
C LEU A 235 -12.05 3.72 17.32
N ARG A 236 -11.89 5.06 17.26
CA ARG A 236 -10.69 5.69 16.74
C ARG A 236 -9.45 5.31 17.54
N ASP A 237 -9.50 5.48 18.85
CA ASP A 237 -8.37 5.20 19.73
C ASP A 237 -7.96 3.72 19.65
N LEU A 238 -8.92 2.81 19.54
CA LEU A 238 -8.67 1.39 19.30
C LEU A 238 -7.99 1.17 17.94
N ALA A 239 -8.53 1.70 16.84
CA ALA A 239 -7.95 1.52 15.51
C ALA A 239 -6.52 2.07 15.42
N GLU A 240 -6.29 3.28 15.94
CA GLU A 240 -4.97 3.92 15.99
C GLU A 240 -3.99 3.13 16.87
N SER A 241 -4.44 2.58 18.00
CA SER A 241 -3.60 1.73 18.86
C SER A 241 -3.16 0.44 18.18
N LEU A 242 -3.94 -0.04 17.20
CA LEU A 242 -3.62 -1.18 16.35
C LEU A 242 -2.84 -0.81 15.09
N GLY A 243 -2.45 0.47 14.92
CA GLY A 243 -1.67 0.96 13.78
C GLY A 243 -2.48 1.21 12.51
N MET A 244 -3.81 1.28 12.60
CA MET A 244 -4.68 1.62 11.46
C MET A 244 -5.05 3.10 11.44
N LEU A 245 -5.28 3.63 10.25
CA LEU A 245 -5.99 4.90 10.10
C LEU A 245 -7.47 4.69 10.46
N PHE A 246 -8.06 5.68 11.10
CA PHE A 246 -9.51 5.72 11.35
C PHE A 246 -10.12 6.95 10.70
N PHE A 247 -11.15 6.76 9.91
CA PHE A 247 -11.89 7.86 9.29
C PHE A 247 -13.36 7.50 9.07
N SER A 248 -14.14 8.48 8.64
CA SER A 248 -15.57 8.31 8.46
C SER A 248 -16.11 9.03 7.24
N THR A 249 -17.28 8.60 6.80
CA THR A 249 -18.11 9.28 5.80
C THR A 249 -19.09 10.20 6.51
N PRO A 250 -18.98 11.54 6.42
CA PRO A 250 -20.03 12.45 6.83
C PRO A 250 -21.11 12.54 5.74
N PHE A 251 -22.37 12.63 6.15
CA PHE A 251 -23.50 12.77 5.22
C PHE A 251 -24.16 14.15 5.30
N ASP A 252 -23.73 14.99 6.25
CA ASP A 252 -24.17 16.36 6.39
C ASP A 252 -23.10 17.23 7.07
N LYS A 253 -23.34 18.54 7.14
CA LYS A 253 -22.37 19.48 7.74
C LYS A 253 -22.14 19.26 9.23
N SER A 254 -23.17 18.84 9.97
CA SER A 254 -23.03 18.58 11.42
C SER A 254 -22.11 17.38 11.67
N ALA A 255 -22.18 16.35 10.82
CA ALA A 255 -21.25 15.22 10.85
C ALA A 255 -19.81 15.64 10.52
N VAL A 256 -19.61 16.56 9.55
CA VAL A 256 -18.29 17.13 9.26
C VAL A 256 -17.71 17.85 10.48
N ASP A 257 -18.51 18.71 11.14
CA ASP A 257 -18.04 19.46 12.32
C ASP A 257 -17.76 18.54 13.51
N PHE A 258 -18.57 17.50 13.69
CA PHE A 258 -18.31 16.47 14.70
C PHE A 258 -16.99 15.74 14.43
N LEU A 259 -16.75 15.31 13.19
CA LEU A 259 -15.54 14.62 12.80
C LEU A 259 -14.29 15.52 12.90
N GLU A 260 -14.42 16.83 12.68
CA GLU A 260 -13.34 17.79 12.96
C GLU A 260 -12.96 17.79 14.45
N GLN A 261 -13.95 17.82 15.34
CA GLN A 261 -13.70 17.74 16.79
C GLN A 261 -13.02 16.41 17.17
N LYS A 262 -13.36 15.33 16.47
CA LYS A 262 -12.75 13.99 16.64
C LYS A 262 -11.41 13.84 15.92
N ARG A 263 -10.92 14.87 15.21
CA ARG A 263 -9.58 14.93 14.57
C ARG A 263 -9.32 13.85 13.55
N VAL A 264 -10.33 13.40 12.81
CA VAL A 264 -10.13 12.43 11.73
C VAL A 264 -9.06 12.91 10.72
N PRO A 265 -8.21 12.03 10.19
CA PRO A 265 -7.11 12.44 9.30
C PRO A 265 -7.57 12.80 7.89
N LEU A 266 -8.70 12.31 7.44
CA LEU A 266 -9.25 12.47 6.09
C LEU A 266 -10.78 12.28 6.09
N TYR A 267 -11.43 12.60 4.97
CA TYR A 267 -12.87 12.46 4.77
C TYR A 267 -13.21 11.58 3.59
N LYS A 268 -14.33 10.85 3.70
CA LYS A 268 -14.94 10.12 2.58
C LYS A 268 -16.27 10.78 2.20
N ILE A 269 -16.50 10.92 0.91
CA ILE A 269 -17.82 11.23 0.32
C ILE A 269 -18.31 9.94 -0.35
N ALA A 270 -19.46 9.42 0.06
CA ALA A 270 -20.03 8.23 -0.52
C ALA A 270 -20.59 8.49 -1.93
N SER A 271 -20.92 7.42 -2.68
CA SER A 271 -21.37 7.55 -4.06
C SER A 271 -22.64 8.37 -4.20
N PHE A 272 -23.57 8.24 -3.28
CA PHE A 272 -24.86 8.93 -3.35
C PHE A 272 -24.74 10.43 -3.02
N GLU A 273 -23.66 10.86 -2.35
CA GLU A 273 -23.39 12.26 -1.96
C GLU A 273 -22.52 12.99 -2.99
N ILE A 274 -22.07 12.35 -4.09
CA ILE A 274 -21.18 13.01 -5.07
C ILE A 274 -21.83 14.22 -5.74
N THR A 275 -23.16 14.27 -5.80
CA THR A 275 -23.92 15.40 -6.36
C THR A 275 -24.23 16.49 -5.33
N ASP A 276 -23.96 16.24 -4.03
CA ASP A 276 -24.11 17.29 -2.99
C ASP A 276 -22.87 18.20 -2.96
N ILE A 277 -22.77 19.06 -3.97
CA ILE A 277 -21.65 19.99 -4.12
C ILE A 277 -21.46 20.89 -2.88
N PRO A 278 -22.53 21.41 -2.22
CA PRO A 278 -22.40 22.17 -0.97
C PRO A 278 -21.75 21.37 0.19
N LEU A 279 -22.05 20.08 0.32
CA LEU A 279 -21.42 19.21 1.32
C LEU A 279 -19.96 18.96 0.99
N ILE A 280 -19.65 18.67 -0.29
CA ILE A 280 -18.28 18.43 -0.77
C ILE A 280 -17.42 19.69 -0.53
N GLU A 281 -17.89 20.87 -0.94
CA GLU A 281 -17.18 22.13 -0.74
C GLU A 281 -16.92 22.41 0.75
N TYR A 282 -17.93 22.20 1.58
CA TYR A 282 -17.80 22.37 3.03
C TYR A 282 -16.79 21.43 3.65
N THR A 283 -16.85 20.13 3.29
CA THR A 283 -15.93 19.11 3.78
C THR A 283 -14.50 19.40 3.33
N ALA A 284 -14.32 19.70 2.04
CA ALA A 284 -13.02 20.01 1.45
C ALA A 284 -12.37 21.27 2.06
N SER A 285 -13.19 22.26 2.50
CA SER A 285 -12.71 23.47 3.17
C SER A 285 -11.98 23.24 4.49
N LYS A 286 -12.13 22.04 5.10
CA LYS A 286 -11.37 21.63 6.28
C LYS A 286 -9.89 21.34 5.97
N GLY A 287 -9.50 21.30 4.70
CA GLY A 287 -8.11 21.19 4.25
C GLY A 287 -7.46 19.81 4.42
N LYS A 288 -8.26 18.78 4.67
CA LYS A 288 -7.82 17.37 4.81
C LYS A 288 -8.00 16.59 3.50
N PRO A 289 -7.28 15.47 3.29
CA PRO A 289 -7.47 14.61 2.13
C PRO A 289 -8.94 14.19 1.96
N MET A 290 -9.39 14.19 0.71
CA MET A 290 -10.76 13.84 0.31
C MET A 290 -10.74 12.54 -0.51
N ILE A 291 -11.58 11.58 -0.12
CA ILE A 291 -11.88 10.39 -0.90
C ILE A 291 -13.31 10.50 -1.39
N ILE A 292 -13.55 10.32 -2.70
CA ILE A 292 -14.89 10.47 -3.30
C ILE A 292 -15.18 9.25 -4.15
N SER A 293 -16.27 8.53 -3.84
CA SER A 293 -16.75 7.41 -4.67
C SER A 293 -17.63 7.91 -5.81
N THR A 294 -17.53 7.27 -6.99
CA THR A 294 -18.12 7.74 -8.24
C THR A 294 -19.28 6.87 -8.76
N GLY A 295 -19.82 5.98 -7.91
CA GLY A 295 -20.68 4.87 -8.35
C GLY A 295 -21.99 5.23 -9.03
N ILE A 296 -22.51 6.46 -8.86
CA ILE A 296 -23.71 6.96 -9.53
C ILE A 296 -23.45 8.14 -10.48
N ALA A 297 -22.18 8.58 -10.56
CA ALA A 297 -21.81 9.83 -11.21
C ALA A 297 -21.50 9.66 -12.69
N ASP A 298 -21.87 10.62 -13.50
CA ASP A 298 -21.30 10.82 -14.82
C ASP A 298 -20.01 11.66 -14.77
N ALA A 299 -19.36 11.87 -15.91
CA ALA A 299 -18.13 12.65 -15.97
C ALA A 299 -18.31 14.12 -15.54
N GLY A 300 -19.50 14.69 -15.77
CA GLY A 300 -19.83 16.04 -15.35
C GLY A 300 -19.97 16.16 -13.84
N ASP A 301 -20.63 15.21 -13.19
CA ASP A 301 -20.76 15.15 -11.73
C ASP A 301 -19.39 15.02 -11.05
N ILE A 302 -18.52 14.13 -11.59
CA ILE A 302 -17.16 13.95 -11.08
C ILE A 302 -16.35 15.26 -11.22
N GLN A 303 -16.47 15.94 -12.35
CA GLN A 303 -15.78 17.21 -12.57
C GLN A 303 -16.25 18.28 -11.56
N LEU A 304 -17.56 18.39 -11.36
CA LEU A 304 -18.14 19.33 -10.38
C LEU A 304 -17.63 19.05 -8.96
N ALA A 305 -17.58 17.78 -8.54
CA ALA A 305 -17.08 17.38 -7.23
C ALA A 305 -15.58 17.71 -7.04
N VAL A 306 -14.75 17.44 -8.07
CA VAL A 306 -13.32 17.78 -8.05
C VAL A 306 -13.11 19.30 -8.03
N ASP A 307 -13.89 20.05 -8.81
CA ASP A 307 -13.80 21.51 -8.85
C ASP A 307 -14.27 22.16 -7.55
N ALA A 308 -15.27 21.61 -6.89
CA ALA A 308 -15.71 22.04 -5.56
C ALA A 308 -14.56 21.91 -4.53
N CYS A 309 -13.81 20.81 -4.54
CA CYS A 309 -12.63 20.66 -3.70
C CYS A 309 -11.55 21.68 -4.05
N ARG A 310 -11.24 21.84 -5.34
CA ARG A 310 -10.20 22.75 -5.83
C ARG A 310 -10.51 24.22 -5.57
N LYS A 311 -11.78 24.61 -5.65
CA LYS A 311 -12.29 25.95 -5.37
C LYS A 311 -11.91 26.43 -3.97
N VAL A 312 -11.92 25.56 -2.98
CA VAL A 312 -11.51 25.85 -1.60
C VAL A 312 -10.03 25.57 -1.33
N GLY A 313 -9.24 25.32 -2.36
CA GLY A 313 -7.79 25.10 -2.28
C GLY A 313 -7.37 23.67 -1.95
N ASN A 314 -8.31 22.74 -1.84
CA ASN A 314 -8.00 21.34 -1.56
C ASN A 314 -7.68 20.59 -2.86
N LYS A 315 -6.45 20.05 -2.93
CA LYS A 315 -5.94 19.31 -4.10
C LYS A 315 -5.64 17.84 -3.79
N ASP A 316 -5.74 17.42 -2.53
CA ASP A 316 -5.49 16.03 -2.13
C ASP A 316 -6.79 15.24 -2.23
N ILE A 317 -7.06 14.78 -3.44
CA ILE A 317 -8.30 14.09 -3.82
C ILE A 317 -7.95 12.69 -4.32
N THR A 318 -8.72 11.71 -3.88
CA THR A 318 -8.70 10.34 -4.39
C THR A 318 -10.12 9.99 -4.86
N LEU A 319 -10.27 9.63 -6.14
CA LEU A 319 -11.52 9.15 -6.70
C LEU A 319 -11.56 7.62 -6.64
N LEU A 320 -12.64 7.04 -6.13
CA LEU A 320 -12.84 5.60 -6.13
C LEU A 320 -13.84 5.23 -7.21
N GLN A 321 -13.40 4.43 -8.19
CA GLN A 321 -14.32 3.66 -9.02
C GLN A 321 -15.21 2.84 -8.10
N CYS A 322 -16.50 2.81 -8.36
CA CYS A 322 -17.47 2.12 -7.53
C CYS A 322 -18.63 1.65 -8.40
N THR A 323 -19.21 0.49 -8.07
CA THR A 323 -20.50 0.03 -8.58
C THR A 323 -21.47 0.03 -7.41
N SER A 324 -22.45 0.94 -7.43
CA SER A 324 -23.43 1.10 -6.34
C SER A 324 -24.57 0.10 -6.47
N SER A 325 -24.24 -1.19 -6.66
CA SER A 325 -25.10 -2.35 -6.63
C SER A 325 -24.59 -3.31 -5.55
N TYR A 326 -25.47 -3.97 -4.81
CA TYR A 326 -25.11 -4.71 -3.58
C TYR A 326 -25.74 -6.12 -3.57
N PRO A 327 -24.96 -7.22 -3.87
CA PRO A 327 -23.58 -7.20 -4.35
C PRO A 327 -23.47 -6.69 -5.79
N ALA A 328 -22.29 -6.15 -6.14
CA ALA A 328 -22.00 -5.68 -7.48
C ALA A 328 -21.72 -6.86 -8.43
N PRO A 329 -22.35 -6.93 -9.64
CA PRO A 329 -21.92 -7.85 -10.67
C PRO A 329 -20.48 -7.56 -11.12
N VAL A 330 -19.67 -8.61 -11.33
CA VAL A 330 -18.26 -8.46 -11.71
C VAL A 330 -18.12 -7.71 -13.05
N GLU A 331 -19.06 -7.92 -13.97
CA GLU A 331 -19.11 -7.31 -15.30
C GLU A 331 -19.26 -5.77 -15.24
N GLU A 332 -19.79 -5.24 -14.13
CA GLU A 332 -20.01 -3.81 -13.94
C GLU A 332 -18.85 -3.12 -13.18
N ALA A 333 -17.85 -3.86 -12.74
CA ALA A 333 -16.71 -3.29 -11.98
C ALA A 333 -15.92 -2.26 -12.79
N ASN A 334 -15.90 -2.37 -14.11
CA ASN A 334 -15.27 -1.38 -15.03
C ASN A 334 -13.88 -0.88 -14.60
N LEU A 335 -13.00 -1.79 -14.24
CA LEU A 335 -11.69 -1.48 -13.64
C LEU A 335 -10.81 -0.55 -14.49
N ARG A 336 -11.03 -0.48 -15.81
CA ARG A 336 -10.34 0.48 -16.69
C ARG A 336 -10.64 1.94 -16.36
N MET A 337 -11.69 2.19 -15.58
CA MET A 337 -12.00 3.53 -15.06
C MET A 337 -10.92 4.02 -14.07
N ILE A 338 -10.23 3.12 -13.36
CA ILE A 338 -9.22 3.50 -12.36
C ILE A 338 -8.11 4.37 -12.98
N PRO A 339 -7.34 3.92 -13.99
CA PRO A 339 -6.35 4.79 -14.64
C PRO A 339 -7.01 5.99 -15.34
N SER A 340 -8.20 5.83 -15.93
CA SER A 340 -8.91 6.92 -16.59
C SER A 340 -9.27 8.06 -15.64
N LEU A 341 -9.78 7.76 -14.44
CA LEU A 341 -10.08 8.76 -13.41
C LEU A 341 -8.82 9.54 -13.00
N ALA A 342 -7.70 8.84 -12.82
CA ALA A 342 -6.43 9.49 -12.47
C ALA A 342 -5.94 10.43 -13.57
N GLU A 343 -5.97 9.98 -14.81
CA GLU A 343 -5.50 10.75 -15.97
C GLU A 343 -6.42 11.93 -16.30
N THR A 344 -7.73 11.70 -16.34
CA THR A 344 -8.72 12.71 -16.73
C THR A 344 -8.81 13.85 -15.73
N PHE A 345 -8.85 13.52 -14.44
CA PHE A 345 -9.07 14.52 -13.39
C PHE A 345 -7.79 14.96 -12.69
N GLY A 346 -6.64 14.35 -12.98
CA GLY A 346 -5.35 14.69 -12.38
C GLY A 346 -5.31 14.51 -10.88
N VAL A 347 -5.85 13.36 -10.39
CA VAL A 347 -5.98 13.01 -8.97
C VAL A 347 -5.54 11.57 -8.73
N LYS A 348 -5.45 11.13 -7.48
CA LYS A 348 -5.30 9.71 -7.17
C LYS A 348 -6.60 8.95 -7.48
N SER A 349 -6.49 7.67 -7.81
CA SER A 349 -7.65 6.80 -8.01
C SER A 349 -7.54 5.48 -7.26
N GLY A 350 -8.68 4.84 -7.04
CA GLY A 350 -8.79 3.56 -6.36
C GLY A 350 -10.12 2.87 -6.66
N LEU A 351 -10.49 1.92 -5.82
CA LEU A 351 -11.72 1.13 -5.96
C LEU A 351 -12.46 1.06 -4.62
N SER A 352 -13.77 1.28 -4.65
CA SER A 352 -14.72 0.86 -3.62
C SER A 352 -15.45 -0.36 -4.15
N ASP A 353 -15.13 -1.53 -3.61
CA ASP A 353 -15.46 -2.85 -4.20
C ASP A 353 -16.59 -3.54 -3.44
N HIS A 354 -17.72 -3.75 -4.12
CA HIS A 354 -18.88 -4.48 -3.62
C HIS A 354 -19.07 -5.85 -4.31
N THR A 355 -18.10 -6.30 -5.11
CA THR A 355 -18.12 -7.64 -5.71
C THR A 355 -17.77 -8.70 -4.67
N MET A 356 -18.11 -9.94 -4.92
CA MET A 356 -17.68 -11.06 -4.06
C MET A 356 -16.26 -11.49 -4.37
N GLY A 357 -15.50 -11.89 -3.32
CA GLY A 357 -14.13 -12.37 -3.45
C GLY A 357 -13.08 -11.27 -3.66
N SER A 358 -11.82 -11.65 -3.95
CA SER A 358 -10.65 -10.77 -3.99
C SER A 358 -10.19 -10.38 -5.40
N ALA A 359 -10.65 -11.07 -6.44
CA ALA A 359 -10.11 -10.95 -7.79
C ALA A 359 -10.19 -9.53 -8.36
N VAL A 360 -11.32 -8.84 -8.14
CA VAL A 360 -11.56 -7.49 -8.64
C VAL A 360 -10.67 -6.48 -7.92
N SER A 361 -10.57 -6.56 -6.59
CA SER A 361 -9.67 -5.73 -5.79
C SER A 361 -8.20 -5.91 -6.18
N VAL A 362 -7.75 -7.14 -6.38
CA VAL A 362 -6.37 -7.47 -6.79
C VAL A 362 -6.06 -6.92 -8.19
N ALA A 363 -7.00 -7.09 -9.14
CA ALA A 363 -6.86 -6.54 -10.49
C ALA A 363 -6.83 -5.01 -10.50
N ALA A 364 -7.60 -4.36 -9.63
CA ALA A 364 -7.58 -2.90 -9.46
C ALA A 364 -6.20 -2.38 -9.05
N VAL A 365 -5.51 -3.08 -8.14
CA VAL A 365 -4.14 -2.74 -7.73
C VAL A 365 -3.18 -2.83 -8.91
N ALA A 366 -3.28 -3.87 -9.74
CA ALA A 366 -2.48 -4.00 -10.94
C ALA A 366 -2.71 -2.86 -11.96
N LEU A 367 -3.90 -2.26 -11.95
CA LEU A 367 -4.25 -1.10 -12.78
C LEU A 367 -3.90 0.25 -12.12
N GLY A 368 -3.26 0.25 -10.95
CA GLY A 368 -2.74 1.43 -10.29
C GLY A 368 -3.64 2.03 -9.21
N ALA A 369 -4.61 1.26 -8.70
CA ALA A 369 -5.41 1.69 -7.55
C ALA A 369 -4.52 2.02 -6.35
N SER A 370 -4.65 3.23 -5.82
CA SER A 370 -3.95 3.68 -4.60
C SER A 370 -4.70 3.33 -3.32
N MET A 371 -5.95 2.93 -3.45
CA MET A 371 -6.83 2.56 -2.35
C MET A 371 -7.83 1.49 -2.78
N ILE A 372 -8.05 0.52 -1.91
CA ILE A 372 -9.13 -0.47 -2.02
C ILE A 372 -9.99 -0.34 -0.76
N GLU A 373 -11.28 -0.09 -0.93
CA GLU A 373 -12.28 -0.08 0.13
C GLU A 373 -13.18 -1.29 -0.04
N LYS A 374 -13.38 -2.07 1.02
CA LYS A 374 -14.19 -3.28 1.01
C LYS A 374 -14.96 -3.41 2.31
N HIS A 375 -16.25 -3.78 2.25
CA HIS A 375 -17.05 -4.05 3.44
C HIS A 375 -16.52 -5.24 4.22
N PHE A 376 -16.49 -5.10 5.53
CA PHE A 376 -15.95 -6.07 6.49
C PHE A 376 -17.00 -6.46 7.53
N ILE A 377 -17.13 -7.72 7.82
CA ILE A 377 -18.02 -8.27 8.86
C ILE A 377 -17.32 -9.41 9.59
N LEU A 378 -17.61 -9.60 10.86
CA LEU A 378 -17.06 -10.75 11.63
C LEU A 378 -17.58 -12.09 11.13
N ASP A 379 -18.88 -12.17 10.85
CA ASP A 379 -19.55 -13.36 10.38
C ASP A 379 -20.86 -12.94 9.68
N ARG A 380 -21.05 -13.33 8.43
CA ARG A 380 -22.26 -13.01 7.64
C ARG A 380 -23.54 -13.56 8.26
N SER A 381 -23.46 -14.62 9.08
CA SER A 381 -24.61 -15.17 9.80
C SER A 381 -25.19 -14.22 10.86
N MET A 382 -24.46 -13.18 11.25
CA MET A 382 -24.97 -12.12 12.13
C MET A 382 -26.12 -11.33 11.48
N GLY A 383 -26.22 -11.36 10.15
CA GLY A 383 -27.21 -10.59 9.39
C GLY A 383 -26.91 -9.10 9.41
N GLY A 384 -27.89 -8.31 9.00
CA GLY A 384 -27.80 -6.86 8.91
C GLY A 384 -27.81 -6.35 7.45
N PRO A 385 -27.93 -5.02 7.26
CA PRO A 385 -28.12 -4.43 5.94
C PRO A 385 -27.02 -4.74 4.92
N ASP A 386 -25.77 -4.91 5.36
CA ASP A 386 -24.58 -5.02 4.50
C ASP A 386 -23.93 -6.40 4.58
N ALA A 387 -24.48 -7.34 5.37
CA ALA A 387 -23.86 -8.62 5.65
C ALA A 387 -23.60 -9.45 4.38
N ALA A 388 -24.57 -9.48 3.45
CA ALA A 388 -24.55 -10.38 2.31
C ALA A 388 -23.36 -10.17 1.35
N PHE A 389 -22.83 -8.96 1.25
CA PHE A 389 -21.71 -8.60 0.36
C PHE A 389 -20.43 -8.23 1.10
N SER A 390 -20.43 -8.31 2.43
CA SER A 390 -19.25 -8.04 3.26
C SER A 390 -18.30 -9.24 3.30
N MET A 391 -17.01 -8.98 3.40
CA MET A 391 -15.99 -10.02 3.57
C MET A 391 -15.80 -10.36 5.05
N GLU A 392 -15.68 -11.66 5.32
CA GLU A 392 -15.26 -12.18 6.63
C GLU A 392 -13.74 -12.10 6.81
N PRO A 393 -13.21 -12.18 8.05
CA PRO A 393 -11.79 -11.96 8.35
C PRO A 393 -10.82 -12.76 7.48
N GLU A 394 -11.05 -14.06 7.29
CA GLU A 394 -10.18 -14.92 6.49
C GLU A 394 -10.20 -14.56 5.00
N GLU A 395 -11.35 -14.17 4.47
CA GLU A 395 -11.49 -13.72 3.09
C GLU A 395 -10.76 -12.38 2.87
N PHE A 396 -10.97 -11.45 3.81
CA PHE A 396 -10.33 -10.13 3.78
C PHE A 396 -8.81 -10.25 3.91
N LYS A 397 -8.34 -11.10 4.83
CA LYS A 397 -6.91 -11.39 5.00
C LYS A 397 -6.29 -11.93 3.71
N ARG A 398 -6.95 -12.89 3.05
CA ARG A 398 -6.48 -13.44 1.77
C ARG A 398 -6.39 -12.35 0.71
N MET A 399 -7.39 -11.48 0.60
CA MET A 399 -7.37 -10.34 -0.32
C MET A 399 -6.18 -9.42 -0.05
N VAL A 400 -5.92 -9.09 1.22
CA VAL A 400 -4.77 -8.25 1.59
C VAL A 400 -3.45 -8.93 1.21
N ASP A 401 -3.27 -10.20 1.54
CA ASP A 401 -2.06 -10.97 1.22
C ASP A 401 -1.81 -11.02 -0.32
N ASP A 402 -2.88 -11.20 -1.11
CA ASP A 402 -2.83 -11.18 -2.57
C ASP A 402 -2.45 -9.78 -3.10
N ILE A 403 -3.02 -8.72 -2.55
CA ILE A 403 -2.68 -7.33 -2.89
C ILE A 403 -1.19 -7.09 -2.62
N ARG A 404 -0.67 -7.44 -1.44
CA ARG A 404 0.75 -7.27 -1.09
C ARG A 404 1.68 -8.08 -2.01
N THR A 405 1.21 -9.23 -2.46
CA THR A 405 1.94 -10.06 -3.45
C THR A 405 1.99 -9.38 -4.82
N VAL A 406 0.88 -8.81 -5.28
CA VAL A 406 0.83 -8.08 -6.56
C VAL A 406 1.67 -6.81 -6.52
N GLU A 407 1.62 -6.03 -5.44
CA GLU A 407 2.48 -4.85 -5.25
C GLU A 407 3.97 -5.19 -5.45
N LYS A 408 4.43 -6.30 -4.86
CA LYS A 408 5.81 -6.79 -5.04
C LYS A 408 6.09 -7.28 -6.47
N ALA A 409 5.09 -7.87 -7.12
CA ALA A 409 5.21 -8.43 -8.46
C ALA A 409 5.22 -7.37 -9.58
N LEU A 410 4.56 -6.23 -9.37
CA LEU A 410 4.48 -5.14 -10.36
C LEU A 410 5.86 -4.61 -10.75
N GLY A 411 6.78 -4.44 -9.80
CA GLY A 411 8.16 -3.99 -10.06
C GLY A 411 8.24 -2.70 -10.88
N ASN A 412 9.33 -2.56 -11.62
CA ASN A 412 9.58 -1.45 -12.54
C ASN A 412 9.90 -1.96 -13.95
N VAL A 413 9.62 -1.16 -14.97
CA VAL A 413 10.07 -1.45 -16.34
C VAL A 413 11.59 -1.30 -16.38
N ASP A 414 12.29 -2.44 -16.49
CA ASP A 414 13.76 -2.52 -16.56
C ASP A 414 14.19 -3.61 -17.54
N TYR A 415 14.81 -3.18 -18.65
CA TYR A 415 15.38 -4.05 -19.67
C TYR A 415 16.81 -4.47 -19.38
N SER A 416 17.42 -3.99 -18.29
CA SER A 416 18.80 -4.31 -17.93
C SER A 416 18.97 -5.78 -17.52
N LEU A 417 20.20 -6.26 -17.65
CA LEU A 417 20.56 -7.61 -17.21
C LEU A 417 20.94 -7.58 -15.73
N THR A 418 20.02 -7.97 -14.89
CA THR A 418 20.31 -8.20 -13.46
C THR A 418 21.39 -9.28 -13.29
N ALA A 419 22.06 -9.32 -12.14
CA ALA A 419 23.05 -10.36 -11.82
C ALA A 419 22.48 -11.78 -12.02
N ARG A 420 21.22 -12.01 -11.65
CA ARG A 420 20.52 -13.29 -11.84
C ARG A 420 20.31 -13.61 -13.32
N LYS A 421 19.85 -12.63 -14.12
CA LYS A 421 19.70 -12.81 -15.58
C LYS A 421 21.04 -13.07 -16.24
N LYS A 422 22.12 -12.35 -15.85
CA LYS A 422 23.49 -12.61 -16.36
C LYS A 422 23.93 -14.03 -16.06
N LYS A 423 23.72 -14.54 -14.84
CA LYS A 423 24.02 -15.94 -14.48
C LYS A 423 23.22 -16.92 -15.29
N SER A 424 21.95 -16.69 -15.54
CA SER A 424 21.07 -17.54 -16.35
C SER A 424 21.46 -17.55 -17.84
N ARG A 425 22.13 -16.51 -18.37
CA ARG A 425 22.62 -16.45 -19.74
C ARG A 425 23.68 -17.50 -20.06
N LYS A 426 24.33 -18.10 -19.05
CA LYS A 426 25.21 -19.27 -19.27
C LYS A 426 24.48 -20.45 -19.91
N PHE A 427 23.16 -20.54 -19.77
CA PHE A 427 22.33 -21.55 -20.43
C PHE A 427 21.79 -21.13 -21.78
N SER A 428 22.20 -19.97 -22.31
CA SER A 428 21.84 -19.56 -23.66
C SER A 428 22.53 -20.42 -24.71
N ARG A 429 22.10 -20.29 -25.95
CA ARG A 429 22.81 -20.92 -27.06
C ARG A 429 24.00 -20.06 -27.49
N SER A 430 25.05 -20.73 -27.97
CA SER A 430 26.18 -20.11 -28.64
C SER A 430 26.73 -21.09 -29.70
N LEU A 431 27.68 -20.64 -30.49
CA LEU A 431 28.25 -21.45 -31.55
C LEU A 431 29.34 -22.39 -31.02
N PHE A 432 29.21 -23.68 -31.31
CA PHE A 432 30.13 -24.71 -30.91
C PHE A 432 30.51 -25.65 -32.09
N ALA A 433 31.75 -26.11 -32.10
CA ALA A 433 32.16 -27.20 -32.95
C ALA A 433 31.47 -28.49 -32.49
N VAL A 434 30.76 -29.18 -33.37
CA VAL A 434 30.08 -30.46 -33.11
C VAL A 434 30.85 -31.66 -33.69
N GLU A 435 31.90 -31.38 -34.46
CA GLU A 435 32.92 -32.30 -34.96
C GLU A 435 34.30 -31.63 -34.79
N ASP A 436 35.40 -32.40 -34.87
CA ASP A 436 36.74 -31.83 -34.96
C ASP A 436 36.91 -31.09 -36.30
N ILE A 437 37.43 -29.85 -36.25
CA ILE A 437 37.62 -29.00 -37.42
C ILE A 437 39.13 -28.68 -37.54
N PRO A 438 39.86 -29.30 -38.46
CA PRO A 438 41.27 -28.97 -38.70
C PRO A 438 41.47 -27.55 -39.20
N ALA A 439 42.61 -26.93 -38.88
CA ALA A 439 43.01 -25.64 -39.43
C ALA A 439 42.93 -25.65 -40.98
N GLY A 440 42.44 -24.56 -41.54
CA GLY A 440 42.19 -24.44 -42.99
C GLY A 440 40.93 -25.12 -43.51
N SER A 441 40.19 -25.87 -42.69
CA SER A 441 38.92 -26.49 -43.09
C SER A 441 37.78 -25.47 -43.11
N THR A 442 36.82 -25.69 -44.02
CA THR A 442 35.65 -24.81 -44.16
C THR A 442 34.66 -25.01 -43.02
N ILE A 443 34.18 -23.91 -42.45
CA ILE A 443 33.09 -23.89 -41.49
C ILE A 443 31.75 -24.13 -42.20
N THR A 444 30.99 -25.10 -41.74
CA THR A 444 29.70 -25.52 -42.33
C THR A 444 28.65 -25.76 -41.24
N GLU A 445 27.39 -25.85 -41.62
CA GLU A 445 26.31 -26.25 -40.69
C GLU A 445 26.46 -27.65 -40.12
N ARG A 446 27.26 -28.49 -40.76
CA ARG A 446 27.56 -29.83 -40.29
C ARG A 446 28.51 -29.83 -39.08
N ASN A 447 29.57 -28.99 -39.13
CA ASN A 447 30.63 -28.99 -38.12
C ASN A 447 30.48 -27.89 -37.05
N VAL A 448 29.68 -26.84 -37.28
CA VAL A 448 29.35 -25.78 -36.31
C VAL A 448 27.84 -25.65 -36.15
N ARG A 449 27.36 -25.64 -34.91
CA ARG A 449 25.95 -25.47 -34.60
C ARG A 449 25.72 -24.52 -33.44
N SER A 450 24.53 -23.92 -33.44
CA SER A 450 24.02 -23.16 -32.31
C SER A 450 23.44 -24.10 -31.27
N ILE A 451 24.19 -24.33 -30.21
CA ILE A 451 23.81 -25.23 -29.09
C ILE A 451 24.10 -24.57 -27.75
N ARG A 452 23.65 -25.13 -26.62
CA ARG A 452 24.06 -24.76 -25.27
C ARG A 452 25.39 -25.41 -24.93
N PRO A 453 26.23 -24.74 -24.10
CA PRO A 453 26.03 -23.55 -23.28
C PRO A 453 26.34 -22.23 -24.02
N GLY A 454 26.30 -21.10 -23.26
CA GLY A 454 26.47 -19.72 -23.77
C GLY A 454 27.90 -19.20 -23.76
N ASP A 455 28.90 -20.07 -23.86
CA ASP A 455 30.33 -19.73 -23.70
C ASP A 455 31.02 -19.42 -25.05
N GLY A 456 30.37 -19.68 -26.17
CA GLY A 456 30.88 -19.40 -27.52
C GLY A 456 30.33 -18.11 -28.13
N MET A 457 30.67 -17.90 -29.42
CA MET A 457 30.17 -16.78 -30.23
C MET A 457 28.63 -16.75 -30.26
N HIS A 458 28.05 -15.57 -30.25
CA HIS A 458 26.61 -15.40 -30.34
C HIS A 458 26.04 -15.96 -31.64
N PRO A 459 24.91 -16.71 -31.60
CA PRO A 459 24.34 -17.39 -32.79
C PRO A 459 24.05 -16.48 -33.99
N LYS A 460 23.86 -15.17 -33.79
CA LYS A 460 23.65 -14.20 -34.86
C LYS A 460 24.78 -14.18 -35.90
N TYR A 461 25.97 -14.63 -35.51
CA TYR A 461 27.13 -14.67 -36.38
C TYR A 461 27.23 -15.97 -37.22
N LEU A 462 26.32 -16.94 -37.07
CA LEU A 462 26.38 -18.21 -37.78
C LEU A 462 26.48 -18.02 -39.32
N SER A 463 25.60 -17.20 -39.87
CA SER A 463 25.58 -16.89 -41.30
C SER A 463 26.84 -16.19 -41.80
N GLU A 464 27.50 -15.42 -40.92
CA GLU A 464 28.71 -14.68 -41.26
C GLU A 464 29.97 -15.57 -41.28
N ILE A 465 29.92 -16.68 -40.53
CA ILE A 465 31.06 -17.61 -40.41
C ILE A 465 30.95 -18.82 -41.31
N LEU A 466 29.76 -19.17 -41.79
CA LEU A 466 29.57 -20.24 -42.75
C LEU A 466 30.34 -19.94 -44.05
N GLY A 467 31.10 -20.91 -44.54
CA GLY A 467 31.96 -20.77 -45.72
C GLY A 467 33.34 -20.20 -45.46
N LYS A 468 33.60 -19.63 -44.26
CA LYS A 468 34.95 -19.19 -43.84
C LYS A 468 35.80 -20.40 -43.44
N THR A 469 37.11 -20.19 -43.26
CA THR A 469 38.06 -21.24 -42.88
C THR A 469 38.41 -21.19 -41.39
N ALA A 470 38.67 -22.33 -40.78
CA ALA A 470 39.17 -22.40 -39.41
C ALA A 470 40.63 -21.89 -39.38
N ALA A 471 40.91 -20.90 -38.55
CA ALA A 471 42.25 -20.33 -38.38
C ALA A 471 43.21 -21.23 -37.57
N LYS A 472 42.65 -22.17 -36.82
CA LYS A 472 43.35 -23.14 -35.97
C LYS A 472 42.53 -24.42 -35.84
N ASP A 473 43.17 -25.51 -35.37
CA ASP A 473 42.43 -26.73 -35.03
C ASP A 473 41.41 -26.44 -33.94
N ILE A 474 40.13 -26.83 -34.19
CA ILE A 474 39.04 -26.65 -33.22
C ILE A 474 38.52 -28.04 -32.88
N LYS A 475 38.63 -28.43 -31.62
CA LYS A 475 38.13 -29.73 -31.17
C LYS A 475 36.60 -29.71 -30.99
N ARG A 476 35.97 -30.86 -31.20
CA ARG A 476 34.56 -31.09 -30.88
C ARG A 476 34.27 -30.64 -29.46
N ALA A 477 33.09 -30.05 -29.24
CA ALA A 477 32.62 -29.49 -27.98
C ALA A 477 33.40 -28.26 -27.49
N HIS A 478 34.23 -27.62 -28.35
CA HIS A 478 34.83 -26.34 -28.05
C HIS A 478 33.99 -25.19 -28.61
N PRO A 479 33.91 -24.07 -27.87
CA PRO A 479 33.19 -22.86 -28.34
C PRO A 479 33.93 -22.27 -29.55
N ILE A 480 33.16 -21.75 -30.49
CA ILE A 480 33.66 -20.92 -31.58
C ILE A 480 33.82 -19.49 -31.10
N ASP A 481 34.96 -18.89 -31.34
CA ASP A 481 35.27 -17.47 -31.08
C ASP A 481 35.83 -16.79 -32.35
N PHE A 482 35.99 -15.48 -32.30
CA PHE A 482 36.49 -14.70 -33.44
C PHE A 482 37.95 -15.10 -33.83
N SER A 483 38.75 -15.60 -32.88
CA SER A 483 40.11 -16.07 -33.15
C SER A 483 40.16 -17.45 -33.80
N SER A 484 39.04 -18.14 -33.82
CA SER A 484 38.92 -19.47 -34.43
C SER A 484 38.68 -19.46 -35.94
N ILE A 485 38.46 -18.28 -36.52
CA ILE A 485 37.97 -18.12 -37.89
C ILE A 485 38.86 -17.10 -38.64
N SER A 486 39.18 -17.40 -39.87
CA SER A 486 39.92 -16.50 -40.81
C SER A 486 39.06 -16.08 -41.97
#